data_9c8d871d27b3a12228bad3fa3dafb50a
#
_entry.id   9c8d871d27b3a12228bad3fa3dafb50a
#
_cell.length_a   1.000
_cell.length_b   1.000
_cell.length_c   1.000
_cell.angle_alpha   90.00
_cell.angle_beta   90.00
_cell.angle_gamma   90.00
#
_symmetry.space_group_name_H-M   'P 1'
#
loop_
_entity.id
_entity.type
_entity.pdbx_description
1 polymer ?
#
loop_
_entity_poly.entity_id
_entity_poly.type
_entity_poly.pdbx_seq_one_letter_code
_entity_poly.pdbx_strand_id
1 'polypeptide(L)'
;MTRPLETEAWSGCVDAVGGAMLARVLGQMKYGASVAAVGLAGGASLPASVVPFLLRGVNLLGIDSVLQPYANRVRAWERVSRRACTSTGRLMSRPSTSRGVTPR
;
A
#
# COMPACT_ATOMS: atom_id res chain seq x y z
N MET A 1 -15.15 8.47 12.60
CA MET A 1 -15.56 7.61 11.50
C MET A 1 -14.81 7.97 10.24
N THR A 2 -14.36 6.96 9.54
CA THR A 2 -13.54 7.18 8.37
C THR A 2 -14.40 7.24 7.12
N ARG A 3 -14.18 8.21 6.29
CA ARG A 3 -14.92 8.30 5.04
C ARG A 3 -14.37 7.26 4.07
N PRO A 4 -15.23 6.68 3.21
CA PRO A 4 -14.77 5.71 2.23
C PRO A 4 -13.73 6.26 1.26
N LEU A 5 -13.84 7.53 0.93
CA LEU A 5 -12.87 8.19 0.07
C LEU A 5 -12.45 9.51 0.67
N GLU A 6 -11.17 9.76 0.62
CA GLU A 6 -10.59 11.02 1.05
C GLU A 6 -9.77 11.57 -0.11
N THR A 7 -9.12 12.68 0.09
CA THR A 7 -8.26 13.24 -0.94
C THR A 7 -7.15 12.24 -1.28
N GLU A 8 -6.89 12.06 -2.55
CA GLU A 8 -5.84 11.15 -2.98
C GLU A 8 -4.50 11.66 -2.52
N ALA A 9 -3.76 10.85 -1.81
CA ALA A 9 -2.50 11.25 -1.22
C ALA A 9 -1.34 10.32 -1.57
N TRP A 10 -1.62 9.04 -1.80
CA TRP A 10 -0.55 8.05 -1.93
C TRP A 10 -0.65 7.29 -3.24
N SER A 11 0.48 7.08 -3.90
CA SER A 11 0.53 6.28 -5.11
C SER A 11 0.95 4.84 -4.84
N GLY A 12 1.32 4.54 -3.63
CA GLY A 12 1.62 3.18 -3.20
C GLY A 12 1.78 3.15 -1.70
N CYS A 13 1.55 2.01 -1.11
CA CYS A 13 1.67 1.86 0.34
C CYS A 13 2.00 0.44 0.72
N VAL A 14 2.85 0.28 1.71
CA VAL A 14 3.07 -1.01 2.38
C VAL A 14 2.50 -0.86 3.78
N ASP A 15 1.56 -1.71 4.13
CA ASP A 15 0.88 -1.62 5.41
C ASP A 15 1.15 -2.84 6.27
N ALA A 16 1.66 -2.61 7.46
CA ALA A 16 1.92 -3.66 8.44
C ALA A 16 0.97 -3.56 9.63
N VAL A 17 0.01 -2.68 9.59
CA VAL A 17 -0.86 -2.40 10.73
C VAL A 17 -2.21 -3.08 10.61
N GLY A 18 -2.81 -3.03 9.45
CA GLY A 18 -4.16 -3.58 9.27
C GLY A 18 -5.21 -2.71 9.94
N GLY A 19 -6.36 -3.30 10.20
CA GLY A 19 -7.41 -2.66 10.95
C GLY A 19 -7.88 -1.35 10.36
N ALA A 20 -8.22 -0.42 11.23
CA ALA A 20 -8.75 0.88 10.82
C ALA A 20 -7.73 1.70 10.03
N MET A 21 -6.45 1.54 10.32
CA MET A 21 -5.42 2.25 9.57
C MET A 21 -5.41 1.84 8.11
N LEU A 22 -5.47 0.55 7.84
CA LEU A 22 -5.51 0.06 6.47
C LEU A 22 -6.76 0.55 5.76
N ALA A 23 -7.90 0.52 6.44
CA ALA A 23 -9.15 0.99 5.86
C ALA A 23 -9.04 2.46 5.45
N ARG A 24 -8.40 3.27 6.28
CA ARG A 24 -8.24 4.68 5.97
C ARG A 24 -7.29 4.90 4.81
N VAL A 25 -6.19 4.18 4.79
CA VAL A 25 -5.21 4.29 3.71
C VAL A 25 -5.84 3.95 2.36
N LEU A 26 -6.68 2.92 2.35
CA LEU A 26 -7.35 2.56 1.10
C LEU A 26 -8.15 3.72 0.53
N GLY A 27 -8.77 4.51 1.39
CA GLY A 27 -9.53 5.67 0.95
C GLY A 27 -8.67 6.84 0.52
N GLN A 28 -7.37 6.80 0.77
CA GLN A 28 -6.45 7.86 0.42
C GLN A 28 -5.56 7.51 -0.78
N MET A 29 -5.77 6.37 -1.39
CA MET A 29 -4.92 5.95 -2.51
C MET A 29 -5.33 6.64 -3.80
N LYS A 30 -4.35 6.88 -4.64
CA LYS A 30 -4.62 7.44 -5.94
C LYS A 30 -5.25 6.41 -6.84
N TYR A 31 -5.85 6.87 -7.91
CA TYR A 31 -6.52 6.00 -8.87
C TYR A 31 -5.56 4.92 -9.37
N GLY A 32 -5.98 3.70 -9.31
CA GLY A 32 -5.19 2.56 -9.77
C GLY A 32 -4.04 2.14 -8.89
N ALA A 33 -3.86 2.78 -7.75
CA ALA A 33 -2.73 2.47 -6.88
C ALA A 33 -2.93 1.17 -6.12
N SER A 34 -1.86 0.67 -5.53
CA SER A 34 -1.90 -0.59 -4.80
C SER A 34 -1.39 -0.43 -3.37
N VAL A 35 -1.98 -1.20 -2.48
CA VAL A 35 -1.53 -1.28 -1.10
C VAL A 35 -1.10 -2.73 -0.87
N ALA A 36 0.10 -2.92 -0.37
CA ALA A 36 0.57 -4.25 0.01
C ALA A 36 0.36 -4.45 1.50
N ALA A 37 -0.50 -5.37 1.86
CA ALA A 37 -0.81 -5.65 3.26
C ALA A 37 0.07 -6.79 3.73
N VAL A 38 0.95 -6.52 4.67
CA VAL A 38 1.92 -7.50 5.13
C VAL A 38 1.80 -7.85 6.61
N GLY A 39 0.99 -7.17 7.36
CA GLY A 39 0.86 -7.45 8.79
C GLY A 39 -0.43 -6.93 9.36
N LEU A 40 -0.64 -7.19 10.64
CA LEU A 40 -1.88 -6.84 11.31
C LEU A 40 -1.66 -6.37 12.75
N ALA A 41 -0.62 -5.59 12.95
CA ALA A 41 -0.27 -5.11 14.29
C ALA A 41 -1.40 -4.34 14.97
N GLY A 42 -2.25 -3.67 14.20
CA GLY A 42 -3.38 -2.94 14.75
C GLY A 42 -4.69 -3.70 14.71
N GLY A 43 -4.69 -4.94 14.28
CA GLY A 43 -5.91 -5.74 14.26
C GLY A 43 -6.07 -6.50 12.96
N ALA A 44 -6.84 -7.56 13.01
CA ALA A 44 -7.02 -8.45 11.86
C ALA A 44 -8.24 -8.12 11.03
N SER A 45 -9.13 -7.29 11.51
CA SER A 45 -10.32 -6.96 10.74
C SER A 45 -10.07 -5.79 9.81
N LEU A 46 -10.85 -5.72 8.76
CA LEU A 46 -10.73 -4.65 7.80
C LEU A 46 -12.06 -3.92 7.70
N PRO A 47 -12.26 -2.87 8.51
CA PRO A 47 -13.51 -2.11 8.46
C PRO A 47 -13.51 -1.11 7.30
N ALA A 48 -13.62 -1.63 6.10
CA ALA A 48 -13.57 -0.81 4.89
C ALA A 48 -14.78 -1.09 4.02
N SER A 49 -15.02 -0.21 3.08
CA SER A 49 -16.07 -0.43 2.11
C SER A 49 -15.45 -0.80 0.77
N VAL A 50 -16.25 -1.18 -0.19
CA VAL A 50 -15.75 -1.48 -1.52
C VAL A 50 -15.56 -0.24 -2.38
N VAL A 51 -15.93 0.91 -1.85
CA VAL A 51 -15.93 2.15 -2.64
C VAL A 51 -14.57 2.49 -3.26
N PRO A 52 -13.44 2.42 -2.52
CA PRO A 52 -12.14 2.71 -3.15
C PRO A 52 -11.82 1.77 -4.30
N PHE A 53 -12.24 0.52 -4.17
CA PHE A 53 -11.95 -0.46 -5.20
C PHE A 53 -12.76 -0.17 -6.47
N LEU A 54 -14.02 0.20 -6.31
CA LEU A 54 -14.88 0.40 -7.45
C LEU A 54 -14.68 1.76 -8.12
N LEU A 55 -14.47 2.79 -7.33
CA LEU A 55 -14.39 4.14 -7.88
C LEU A 55 -12.99 4.59 -8.24
N ARG A 56 -11.99 4.00 -7.63
CA ARG A 56 -10.60 4.37 -7.92
C ARG A 56 -9.73 3.22 -8.37
N GLY A 57 -10.29 2.03 -8.48
CA GLY A 57 -9.52 0.87 -8.92
C GLY A 57 -8.34 0.57 -8.03
N VAL A 58 -8.45 0.85 -6.74
CA VAL A 58 -7.38 0.58 -5.79
C VAL A 58 -7.24 -0.91 -5.62
N ASN A 59 -6.02 -1.38 -5.50
CA ASN A 59 -5.73 -2.79 -5.31
C ASN A 59 -5.21 -3.05 -3.91
N LEU A 60 -5.75 -4.06 -3.27
CA LEU A 60 -5.25 -4.51 -1.97
C LEU A 60 -4.59 -5.85 -2.18
N LEU A 61 -3.28 -5.91 -1.99
CA LEU A 61 -2.51 -7.11 -2.26
C LEU A 61 -2.08 -7.74 -0.95
N GLY A 62 -2.44 -9.00 -0.77
CA GLY A 62 -1.99 -9.73 0.38
C GLY A 62 -0.59 -10.27 0.17
N ILE A 63 0.28 -10.03 1.11
CA ILE A 63 1.66 -10.48 1.03
C ILE A 63 1.93 -11.45 2.17
N ASP A 64 2.28 -12.66 1.82
CA ASP A 64 2.69 -13.63 2.82
C ASP A 64 4.19 -13.52 2.98
N SER A 65 4.63 -12.82 4.01
CA SER A 65 6.05 -12.59 4.21
C SER A 65 6.72 -13.73 4.96
N VAL A 66 5.96 -14.71 5.43
CA VAL A 66 6.51 -15.82 6.19
C VAL A 66 6.95 -16.96 5.29
N LEU A 67 6.12 -17.33 4.35
CA LEU A 67 6.36 -18.49 3.51
C LEU A 67 6.90 -18.15 2.12
N GLN A 68 7.29 -16.93 1.91
CA GLN A 68 7.79 -16.50 0.60
C GLN A 68 9.07 -17.24 0.23
N PRO A 69 9.20 -17.77 -0.97
CA PRO A 69 10.45 -18.40 -1.40
C PRO A 69 11.63 -17.44 -1.32
N TYR A 70 12.78 -17.98 -1.01
CA TYR A 70 13.98 -17.18 -0.83
C TYR A 70 14.30 -16.32 -2.04
N ALA A 71 14.16 -16.87 -3.24
CA ALA A 71 14.45 -16.12 -4.46
C ALA A 71 13.57 -14.86 -4.59
N ASN A 72 12.31 -14.96 -4.19
CA ASN A 72 11.42 -13.80 -4.22
C ASN A 72 11.84 -12.76 -3.20
N ARG A 73 12.30 -13.21 -2.04
CA ARG A 73 12.76 -12.29 -1.00
C ARG A 73 14.00 -11.53 -1.45
N VAL A 74 14.92 -12.22 -2.09
CA VAL A 74 16.14 -11.59 -2.59
C VAL A 74 15.80 -10.53 -3.64
N ARG A 75 14.90 -10.85 -4.56
CA ARG A 75 14.50 -9.88 -5.57
C ARG A 75 13.86 -8.65 -4.97
N ALA A 76 13.03 -8.86 -3.97
CA ALA A 76 12.37 -7.74 -3.30
C ALA A 76 13.39 -6.85 -2.61
N TRP A 77 14.34 -7.44 -1.90
CA TRP A 77 15.35 -6.65 -1.22
C TRP A 77 16.25 -5.90 -2.19
N GLU A 78 16.57 -6.51 -3.32
CA GLU A 78 17.35 -5.83 -4.33
C GLU A 78 16.64 -4.60 -4.87
N ARG A 79 15.34 -4.72 -5.12
CA ARG A 79 14.57 -3.58 -5.60
C ARG A 79 14.47 -2.48 -4.57
N VAL A 80 14.28 -2.85 -3.33
CA VAL A 80 14.19 -1.87 -2.25
C VAL A 80 15.53 -1.15 -2.09
N SER A 81 16.62 -1.86 -2.11
CA SER A 81 17.90 -1.23 -1.91
C SER A 81 18.28 -0.30 -3.05
N ARG A 82 17.79 -0.57 -4.24
CA ARG A 82 18.07 0.35 -5.35
C ARG A 82 17.19 1.58 -5.34
N ARG A 83 16.00 1.49 -4.75
CA ARG A 83 15.07 2.59 -4.81
C ARG A 83 14.77 3.25 -3.52
N ALA A 84 15.09 2.58 -2.45
CA ALA A 84 14.67 3.05 -1.16
C ALA A 84 15.43 4.22 -0.74
N CYS A 85 14.77 5.12 -0.22
CA CYS A 85 15.39 6.20 0.41
C CYS A 85 14.54 6.67 1.50
N THR A 86 13.74 5.85 2.05
CA THR A 86 12.88 6.28 3.08
C THR A 86 13.57 6.34 4.38
N SER A 87 13.30 7.30 5.12
CA SER A 87 13.83 7.42 6.44
C SER A 87 12.80 7.24 7.50
N THR A 88 11.58 6.88 7.17
CA THR A 88 10.58 6.84 8.17
C THR A 88 10.12 5.49 8.37
N GLY A 89 10.24 4.60 8.47
CA GLY A 89 9.68 3.33 8.75
C GLY A 89 8.43 2.98 8.02
N ARG A 90 7.91 3.89 7.27
CA ARG A 90 6.74 3.64 6.50
C ARG A 90 7.07 3.79 5.04
N LEU A 91 6.81 2.80 4.24
CA LEU A 91 7.09 2.88 2.83
C LEU A 91 5.85 3.31 2.09
N MET A 92 5.65 4.59 1.99
CA MET A 92 4.56 5.14 1.22
C MET A 92 5.15 6.00 0.14
N SER A 93 4.78 5.73 -1.11
CA SER A 93 5.29 6.50 -2.18
C SER A 93 4.39 7.65 -2.52
N ARG A 94 4.94 8.81 -2.62
CA ARG A 94 4.19 9.98 -3.03
C ARG A 94 4.09 10.00 -4.52
N PRO A 95 3.05 10.58 -5.05
CA PRO A 95 2.93 10.69 -6.48
C PRO A 95 4.05 11.56 -7.02
N SER A 96 4.63 11.15 -8.09
CA SER A 96 5.63 11.94 -8.71
C SER A 96 4.97 13.00 -9.55
N THR A 97 5.45 14.19 -9.50
CA THR A 97 4.89 15.19 -10.33
C THR A 97 5.62 15.22 -11.64
N SER A 98 6.71 14.63 -11.73
CA SER A 98 7.41 14.64 -12.90
C SER A 98 6.86 13.62 -13.74
N ARG A 99 6.66 13.53 -14.70
CA ARG A 99 6.31 12.66 -15.58
C ARG A 99 5.65 11.58 -15.14
N GLY A 100 4.81 11.35 -15.42
CA GLY A 100 4.00 10.40 -15.14
C GLY A 100 4.53 9.11 -15.32
N VAL A 101 5.32 8.84 -14.60
CA VAL A 101 5.86 7.60 -14.62
C VAL A 101 4.85 6.64 -14.27
N THR A 102 4.59 5.72 -15.06
CA THR A 102 3.65 4.81 -14.78
C THR A 102 4.17 3.79 -13.99
N PRO A 103 3.61 3.51 -12.96
CA PRO A 103 4.00 2.40 -12.14
C PRO A 103 3.63 1.16 -12.85
N ARG A 104 4.34 0.22 -12.69
CA ARG A 104 4.05 -1.03 -13.27
C ARG A 104 3.90 -2.08 -12.29
#